data_ecca2bb2eea81eea99f0b0daabbbc96d
#
_entry.id   ecca2bb2eea81eea99f0b0daabbbc96d
#
_cell.length_a   1.000
_cell.length_b   1.000
_cell.length_c   1.000
_cell.angle_alpha   90.00
_cell.angle_beta   90.00
_cell.angle_gamma   90.00
#
_symmetry.space_group_name_H-M   'P 1'
#
loop_
_entity.id
_entity.type
_entity.pdbx_description
1 polymer ?
#
loop_
_entity_poly.entity_id
_entity_poly.type
_entity_poly.pdbx_seq_one_letter_code
_entity_poly.pdbx_strand_id
1 'polypeptide(L)'
;MRDMGRELSTAVVAFHEAVGARLGVSAVDQRAHALLAKHGPMTAGDLAKLINLTPGAVTGVVDRLEDAGLARRDPDPQDRRRVVVQALPGSFGDAFTELGAAMAKLADRYTPEQQQVIGDWVARTIDVLKDQTRRLSAAPVRPSRR
;
A
#
# COMPACT_ATOMS: atom_id res chain seq x y z
N MET A 1 -17.86 -7.66 -17.39
CA MET A 1 -16.65 -6.85 -17.06
C MET A 1 -16.87 -5.90 -15.88
N ARG A 2 -17.91 -5.07 -15.82
CA ARG A 2 -18.14 -4.12 -14.69
C ARG A 2 -18.30 -4.80 -13.34
N ASP A 3 -19.02 -5.91 -13.27
CA ASP A 3 -19.26 -6.64 -12.02
C ASP A 3 -17.98 -7.34 -11.52
N MET A 4 -17.21 -7.96 -12.41
CA MET A 4 -15.91 -8.57 -12.06
C MET A 4 -14.91 -7.56 -11.49
N GLY A 5 -14.86 -6.33 -12.03
CA GLY A 5 -13.99 -5.29 -11.49
C GLY A 5 -14.40 -4.86 -10.08
N ARG A 6 -15.70 -4.82 -9.80
CA ARG A 6 -16.24 -4.51 -8.47
C ARG A 6 -15.96 -5.66 -7.49
N GLU A 7 -16.18 -6.89 -7.91
CA GLU A 7 -15.87 -8.07 -7.09
C GLU A 7 -14.39 -8.17 -6.76
N LEU A 8 -13.52 -7.97 -7.75
CA LEU A 8 -12.08 -7.93 -7.52
C LEU A 8 -11.69 -6.84 -6.51
N SER A 9 -12.22 -5.63 -6.66
CA SER A 9 -11.97 -4.53 -5.72
C SER A 9 -12.42 -4.90 -4.30
N THR A 10 -13.60 -5.48 -4.16
CA THR A 10 -14.13 -5.92 -2.86
C THR A 10 -13.25 -7.02 -2.24
N ALA A 11 -12.82 -8.00 -3.03
CA ALA A 11 -11.95 -9.08 -2.56
C ALA A 11 -10.58 -8.56 -2.12
N VAL A 12 -10.00 -7.62 -2.85
CA VAL A 12 -8.72 -6.98 -2.49
C VAL A 12 -8.85 -6.23 -1.17
N VAL A 13 -9.92 -5.43 -0.98
CA VAL A 13 -10.16 -4.71 0.28
C VAL A 13 -10.31 -5.70 1.44
N ALA A 14 -11.14 -6.75 1.28
CA ALA A 14 -11.34 -7.76 2.31
C ALA A 14 -10.04 -8.50 2.70
N PHE A 15 -9.18 -8.79 1.73
CA PHE A 15 -7.87 -9.37 1.98
C PHE A 15 -7.00 -8.45 2.84
N HIS A 16 -6.90 -7.17 2.49
CA HIS A 16 -6.14 -6.19 3.28
C HIS A 16 -6.71 -6.00 4.69
N GLU A 17 -8.03 -6.02 4.84
CA GLU A 17 -8.69 -5.97 6.15
C GLU A 17 -8.34 -7.20 7.00
N ALA A 18 -8.36 -8.40 6.41
CA ALA A 18 -8.00 -9.64 7.09
C ALA A 18 -6.52 -9.65 7.55
N VAL A 19 -5.60 -9.20 6.69
CA VAL A 19 -4.19 -9.02 7.06
C VAL A 19 -4.05 -7.99 8.17
N GLY A 20 -4.75 -6.88 8.07
CA GLY A 20 -4.74 -5.82 9.07
C GLY A 20 -5.24 -6.26 10.43
N ALA A 21 -6.32 -7.03 10.46
CA ALA A 21 -6.89 -7.58 11.70
C ALA A 21 -5.91 -8.49 12.47
N ARG A 22 -5.05 -9.24 11.73
CA ARG A 22 -4.02 -10.10 12.36
C ARG A 22 -2.86 -9.32 12.95
N LEU A 23 -2.56 -8.15 12.45
CA LEU A 23 -1.35 -7.38 12.77
C LEU A 23 -1.64 -6.08 13.53
N GLY A 24 -2.90 -5.73 13.74
CA GLY A 24 -3.30 -4.48 14.38
C GLY A 24 -3.03 -3.24 13.52
N VAL A 25 -3.03 -3.39 12.19
CA VAL A 25 -2.73 -2.30 11.24
C VAL A 25 -3.84 -2.12 10.22
N SER A 26 -4.06 -0.88 9.80
CA SER A 26 -5.05 -0.53 8.79
C SER A 26 -4.53 -0.73 7.36
N ALA A 27 -5.42 -0.65 6.35
CA ALA A 27 -5.01 -0.64 4.95
C ALA A 27 -4.09 0.54 4.60
N VAL A 28 -4.25 1.69 5.28
CA VAL A 28 -3.38 2.86 5.13
C VAL A 28 -1.98 2.56 5.68
N ASP A 29 -1.87 1.88 6.81
CA ASP A 29 -0.60 1.47 7.41
C ASP A 29 0.13 0.47 6.49
N GLN A 30 -0.59 -0.51 5.93
CA GLN A 30 -0.05 -1.45 4.96
C GLN A 30 0.49 -0.74 3.70
N ARG A 31 -0.26 0.26 3.20
CA ARG A 31 0.18 1.06 2.05
C ARG A 31 1.44 1.87 2.39
N ALA A 32 1.51 2.47 3.57
CA ALA A 32 2.69 3.20 4.04
C ALA A 32 3.91 2.28 4.11
N HIS A 33 3.77 1.09 4.70
CA HIS A 33 4.84 0.08 4.74
C HIS A 33 5.30 -0.32 3.34
N ALA A 34 4.39 -0.59 2.41
CA ALA A 34 4.73 -0.95 1.03
C ALA A 34 5.51 0.16 0.31
N LEU A 35 5.19 1.43 0.56
CA LEU A 35 5.93 2.57 0.01
C LEU A 35 7.33 2.70 0.61
N LEU A 36 7.47 2.51 1.92
CA LEU A 36 8.78 2.47 2.60
C LEU A 36 9.65 1.32 2.08
N ALA A 37 9.07 0.14 1.90
CA ALA A 37 9.79 -1.02 1.35
C ALA A 37 10.24 -0.78 -0.10
N LYS A 38 9.42 -0.09 -0.89
CA LYS A 38 9.68 0.18 -2.31
C LYS A 38 10.72 1.29 -2.51
N HIS A 39 10.60 2.38 -1.75
CA HIS A 39 11.40 3.59 -1.97
C HIS A 39 12.57 3.75 -1.00
N GLY A 40 12.66 2.88 0.01
CA GLY A 40 13.65 2.96 1.07
C GLY A 40 13.27 3.92 2.20
N PRO A 41 14.19 4.12 3.16
CA PRO A 41 13.97 5.01 4.30
C PRO A 41 13.67 6.44 3.84
N MET A 42 12.67 7.07 4.47
CA MET A 42 12.29 8.46 4.20
C MET A 42 11.76 9.15 5.45
N THR A 43 11.70 10.48 5.44
CA THR A 43 11.12 11.23 6.56
C THR A 43 9.60 10.99 6.66
N ALA A 44 9.04 11.13 7.85
CA ALA A 44 7.60 11.08 8.04
C ALA A 44 6.85 12.14 7.17
N GLY A 45 7.48 13.30 6.96
CA GLY A 45 6.92 14.34 6.08
C GLY A 45 6.88 13.93 4.60
N ASP A 46 7.88 13.22 4.11
CA ASP A 46 7.89 12.72 2.73
C ASP A 46 6.89 11.55 2.56
N LEU A 47 6.81 10.67 3.56
CA LEU A 47 5.79 9.63 3.59
C LEU A 47 4.38 10.23 3.58
N ALA A 48 4.14 11.30 4.37
CA ALA A 48 2.86 12.01 4.41
C ALA A 48 2.41 12.47 3.02
N LYS A 49 3.34 13.07 2.26
CA LYS A 49 3.08 13.51 0.87
C LYS A 49 2.72 12.34 -0.04
N LEU A 50 3.46 11.22 0.05
CA LEU A 50 3.23 10.03 -0.79
C LEU A 50 1.88 9.36 -0.52
N ILE A 51 1.43 9.34 0.72
CA ILE A 51 0.16 8.71 1.10
C ILE A 51 -1.00 9.71 1.17
N ASN A 52 -0.73 11.00 0.91
CA ASN A 52 -1.69 12.09 0.95
C ASN A 52 -2.39 12.21 2.31
N LEU A 53 -1.60 12.26 3.38
CA LEU A 53 -2.06 12.46 4.75
C LEU A 53 -1.43 13.70 5.38
N THR A 54 -2.05 14.18 6.46
CA THR A 54 -1.46 15.24 7.29
C THR A 54 -0.26 14.71 8.08
N PRO A 55 0.71 15.56 8.47
CA PRO A 55 1.84 15.14 9.32
C PRO A 55 1.42 14.46 10.62
N GLY A 56 0.34 14.94 11.26
CA GLY A 56 -0.18 14.31 12.48
C GLY A 56 -0.75 12.92 12.25
N ALA A 57 -1.48 12.71 11.13
CA ALA A 57 -2.02 11.40 10.78
C ALA A 57 -0.91 10.39 10.47
N VAL A 58 0.18 10.83 9.81
CA VAL A 58 1.34 9.97 9.51
C VAL A 58 2.06 9.54 10.79
N THR A 59 2.14 10.37 11.81
CA THR A 59 2.72 9.98 13.10
C THR A 59 2.01 8.74 13.65
N GLY A 60 0.68 8.75 13.68
CA GLY A 60 -0.11 7.58 14.10
C GLY A 60 0.06 6.34 13.22
N VAL A 61 0.23 6.52 11.90
CA VAL A 61 0.56 5.42 10.98
C VAL A 61 1.91 4.79 11.35
N VAL A 62 2.93 5.62 11.54
CA VAL A 62 4.28 5.13 11.87
C VAL A 62 4.30 4.46 13.24
N ASP A 63 3.61 5.02 14.24
CA ASP A 63 3.51 4.45 15.59
C ASP A 63 2.90 3.04 15.53
N ARG A 64 1.78 2.85 14.80
CA ARG A 64 1.18 1.51 14.63
C ARG A 64 2.08 0.54 13.88
N LEU A 65 2.82 0.99 12.89
CA LEU A 65 3.79 0.15 12.19
C LEU A 65 4.96 -0.25 13.10
N GLU A 66 5.43 0.64 13.98
CA GLU A 66 6.46 0.31 14.97
C GLU A 66 5.93 -0.67 16.01
N ASP A 67 4.72 -0.44 16.56
CA ASP A 67 4.08 -1.34 17.50
C ASP A 67 3.88 -2.75 16.93
N ALA A 68 3.62 -2.85 15.63
CA ALA A 68 3.49 -4.11 14.91
C ALA A 68 4.86 -4.72 14.50
N GLY A 69 5.99 -4.06 14.77
CA GLY A 69 7.32 -4.50 14.35
C GLY A 69 7.58 -4.43 12.85
N LEU A 70 6.84 -3.60 12.13
CA LEU A 70 6.87 -3.47 10.67
C LEU A 70 7.70 -2.29 10.18
N ALA A 71 7.98 -1.33 11.04
CA ALA A 71 8.82 -0.19 10.76
C ALA A 71 9.65 0.19 11.98
N ARG A 72 10.63 1.06 11.78
CA ARG A 72 11.34 1.72 12.85
C ARG A 72 11.77 3.13 12.44
N ARG A 73 11.98 3.97 13.44
CA ARG A 73 12.58 5.29 13.28
C ARG A 73 14.08 5.20 13.54
N ASP A 74 14.88 5.71 12.63
CA ASP A 74 16.33 5.79 12.75
C ASP A 74 16.83 7.21 12.48
N PRO A 75 17.98 7.63 13.04
CA PRO A 75 18.66 8.83 12.56
C PRO A 75 19.01 8.69 11.08
N ASP A 76 18.82 9.77 10.31
CA ASP A 76 19.24 9.79 8.91
C ASP A 76 20.78 9.61 8.82
N PRO A 77 21.29 8.63 8.06
CA PRO A 77 22.71 8.44 7.89
C PRO A 77 23.45 9.66 7.31
N GLN A 78 22.76 10.49 6.54
CA GLN A 78 23.32 11.68 5.91
C GLN A 78 23.19 12.94 6.77
N ASP A 79 22.17 13.00 7.65
CA ASP A 79 21.97 14.10 8.60
C ASP A 79 21.33 13.59 9.89
N ARG A 80 22.16 13.37 10.91
CA ARG A 80 21.74 12.84 12.22
C ARG A 80 20.71 13.71 12.97
N ARG A 81 20.45 14.94 12.50
CA ARG A 81 19.41 15.80 13.05
C ARG A 81 18.02 15.43 12.51
N ARG A 82 17.99 14.64 11.46
CA ARG A 82 16.74 14.15 10.82
C ARG A 82 16.45 12.73 11.28
N VAL A 83 15.18 12.41 11.33
CA VAL A 83 14.70 11.05 11.59
C VAL A 83 14.03 10.53 10.34
N VAL A 84 14.41 9.34 9.94
CA VAL A 84 13.80 8.60 8.84
C VAL A 84 13.05 7.39 9.36
N VAL A 85 11.99 7.03 8.67
CA VAL A 85 11.23 5.81 8.90
C VAL A 85 11.65 4.78 7.87
N GLN A 86 11.94 3.58 8.32
CA GLN A 86 12.34 2.48 7.45
C GLN A 86 11.42 1.28 7.68
N ALA A 87 11.04 0.60 6.59
CA ALA A 87 10.32 -0.66 6.68
C ALA A 87 11.24 -1.75 7.21
N LEU A 88 10.72 -2.57 8.12
CA LEU A 88 11.37 -3.79 8.56
C LEU A 88 10.84 -4.98 7.77
N PRO A 89 11.70 -5.95 7.41
CA PRO A 89 11.24 -7.23 6.91
C PRO A 89 10.46 -7.94 8.03
N GLY A 90 9.24 -8.32 7.78
CA GLY A 90 8.44 -8.93 8.84
C GLY A 90 7.06 -9.36 8.39
N SER A 91 6.18 -9.54 9.33
CA SER A 91 4.90 -10.28 9.34
C SER A 91 3.90 -10.04 8.20
N PHE A 92 4.04 -8.98 7.42
CA PHE A 92 3.33 -8.91 6.12
C PHE A 92 3.86 -9.96 5.14
N GLY A 93 5.14 -10.39 5.31
CA GLY A 93 5.82 -11.29 4.40
C GLY A 93 5.06 -12.58 4.16
N ASP A 94 4.57 -13.22 5.20
CA ASP A 94 3.94 -14.53 5.08
C ASP A 94 2.62 -14.47 4.30
N ALA A 95 1.71 -13.57 4.68
CA ALA A 95 0.42 -13.43 4.00
C ALA A 95 0.58 -13.02 2.52
N PHE A 96 1.50 -12.09 2.23
CA PHE A 96 1.76 -11.67 0.85
C PHE A 96 2.61 -12.67 0.09
N THR A 97 3.48 -13.43 0.74
CA THR A 97 4.23 -14.53 0.12
C THR A 97 3.28 -15.65 -0.30
N GLU A 98 2.35 -16.05 0.56
CA GLU A 98 1.32 -17.03 0.24
C GLU A 98 0.42 -16.56 -0.91
N LEU A 99 -0.03 -15.31 -0.87
CA LEU A 99 -0.78 -14.72 -1.98
C LEU A 99 0.03 -14.73 -3.28
N GLY A 100 1.31 -14.32 -3.22
CA GLY A 100 2.20 -14.33 -4.37
C GLY A 100 2.37 -15.72 -4.98
N ALA A 101 2.56 -16.74 -4.15
CA ALA A 101 2.65 -18.13 -4.59
C ALA A 101 1.34 -18.62 -5.23
N ALA A 102 0.19 -18.27 -4.64
CA ALA A 102 -1.12 -18.58 -5.22
C ALA A 102 -1.36 -17.88 -6.56
N MET A 103 -0.95 -16.61 -6.69
CA MET A 103 -1.04 -15.85 -7.93
C MET A 103 -0.10 -16.40 -9.02
N ALA A 104 1.12 -16.82 -8.65
CA ALA A 104 2.03 -17.49 -9.58
C ALA A 104 1.41 -18.78 -10.12
N LYS A 105 0.88 -19.65 -9.23
CA LYS A 105 0.17 -20.87 -9.62
C LYS A 105 -1.06 -20.59 -10.50
N LEU A 106 -1.76 -19.48 -10.27
CA LEU A 106 -2.85 -19.04 -11.15
C LEU A 106 -2.31 -18.66 -12.53
N ALA A 107 -1.18 -17.96 -12.59
CA ALA A 107 -0.55 -17.55 -13.84
C ALA A 107 -0.13 -18.75 -14.72
N ASP A 108 0.26 -19.88 -14.11
CA ASP A 108 0.62 -21.12 -14.84
C ASP A 108 -0.53 -21.69 -15.71
N ARG A 109 -1.76 -21.24 -15.51
CA ARG A 109 -2.92 -21.61 -16.33
C ARG A 109 -2.99 -20.90 -17.68
N TYR A 110 -2.13 -19.92 -17.90
CA TYR A 110 -2.11 -19.04 -19.07
C TYR A 110 -0.81 -19.21 -19.83
N THR A 111 -0.87 -19.12 -21.17
CA THR A 111 0.34 -19.13 -22.01
C THR A 111 1.18 -17.87 -21.73
N PRO A 112 2.48 -17.87 -22.08
CA PRO A 112 3.33 -16.68 -21.94
C PRO A 112 2.74 -15.43 -22.62
N GLU A 113 2.14 -15.59 -23.80
CA GLU A 113 1.52 -14.51 -24.54
C GLU A 113 0.27 -13.96 -23.81
N GLN A 114 -0.54 -14.86 -23.24
CA GLN A 114 -1.69 -14.47 -22.43
C GLN A 114 -1.26 -13.76 -21.13
N GLN A 115 -0.21 -14.25 -20.47
CA GLN A 115 0.36 -13.60 -19.28
C GLN A 115 0.85 -12.19 -19.60
N GLN A 116 1.43 -11.99 -20.79
CA GLN A 116 1.90 -10.67 -21.23
C GLN A 116 0.73 -9.69 -21.42
N VAL A 117 -0.37 -10.15 -22.03
CA VAL A 117 -1.59 -9.33 -22.19
C VAL A 117 -2.22 -9.00 -20.84
N ILE A 118 -2.31 -9.98 -19.92
CA ILE A 118 -2.82 -9.78 -18.56
C ILE A 118 -1.94 -8.78 -17.82
N GLY A 119 -0.62 -8.90 -17.90
CA GLY A 119 0.34 -8.00 -17.27
C GLY A 119 0.20 -6.56 -17.78
N ASP A 120 0.09 -6.35 -19.08
CA ASP A 120 -0.15 -5.04 -19.70
C ASP A 120 -1.48 -4.43 -19.20
N TRP A 121 -2.55 -5.23 -19.19
CA TRP A 121 -3.85 -4.77 -18.70
C TRP A 121 -3.80 -4.34 -17.23
N VAL A 122 -3.15 -5.15 -16.37
CA VAL A 122 -2.97 -4.83 -14.94
C VAL A 122 -2.16 -3.54 -14.76
N ALA A 123 -1.06 -3.39 -15.49
CA ALA A 123 -0.22 -2.19 -15.42
C ALA A 123 -1.01 -0.92 -15.80
N ARG A 124 -1.75 -0.97 -16.90
CA ARG A 124 -2.62 0.16 -17.32
C ARG A 124 -3.74 0.44 -16.33
N THR A 125 -4.32 -0.61 -15.74
CA THR A 125 -5.36 -0.46 -14.71
C THR A 125 -4.81 0.26 -13.48
N ILE A 126 -3.61 -0.09 -13.04
CA ILE A 126 -2.92 0.60 -11.93
C ILE A 126 -2.72 2.08 -12.26
N ASP A 127 -2.31 2.43 -13.47
CA ASP A 127 -2.10 3.82 -13.86
C ASP A 127 -3.42 4.61 -13.91
N VAL A 128 -4.48 4.01 -14.42
CA VAL A 128 -5.83 4.61 -14.39
C VAL A 128 -6.28 4.87 -12.94
N LEU A 129 -6.11 3.90 -12.04
CA LEU A 129 -6.49 4.05 -10.63
C LEU A 129 -5.67 5.15 -9.94
N LYS A 130 -4.37 5.23 -10.18
CA LYS A 130 -3.51 6.30 -9.66
C LYS A 130 -3.95 7.68 -10.16
N ASP A 131 -4.28 7.80 -11.44
CA ASP A 131 -4.75 9.06 -12.00
C ASP A 131 -6.08 9.49 -11.39
N GLN A 132 -7.06 8.59 -11.31
CA GLN A 132 -8.36 8.86 -10.69
C GLN A 132 -8.20 9.23 -9.20
N THR A 133 -7.31 8.56 -8.47
CA THR A 133 -7.01 8.90 -7.07
C THR A 133 -6.48 10.33 -6.95
N ARG A 134 -5.54 10.73 -7.81
CA ARG A 134 -5.01 12.11 -7.82
C ARG A 134 -6.11 13.14 -8.09
N ARG A 135 -6.99 12.88 -9.05
CA ARG A 135 -8.12 13.78 -9.38
C ARG A 135 -9.10 13.94 -8.21
N LEU A 136 -9.43 12.83 -7.56
CA LEU A 136 -10.32 12.86 -6.39
C LEU A 136 -9.69 13.58 -5.20
N SER A 137 -8.39 13.40 -4.97
CA SER A 137 -7.67 14.08 -3.88
C SER A 137 -7.51 15.57 -4.12
N ALA A 138 -7.48 16.02 -5.38
CA ALA A 138 -7.39 17.44 -5.74
C ALA A 138 -8.76 18.15 -5.74
N ALA A 139 -9.87 17.41 -5.77
CA ALA A 139 -11.21 17.97 -5.77
C ALA A 139 -11.61 18.45 -4.37
N PRO A 140 -12.27 19.62 -4.24
CA PRO A 140 -12.77 20.08 -2.95
C PRO A 140 -13.81 19.10 -2.38
N VAL A 141 -13.72 18.83 -1.07
CA VAL A 141 -14.67 17.98 -0.36
C VAL A 141 -16.07 18.58 -0.47
N ARG A 142 -17.02 17.88 -1.09
CA ARG A 142 -18.41 18.34 -1.12
C ARG A 142 -18.94 18.34 0.31
N PRO A 143 -19.49 19.46 0.81
CA PRO A 143 -20.14 19.47 2.12
C PRO A 143 -21.28 18.45 2.12
N SER A 144 -21.35 17.64 3.19
CA SER A 144 -22.44 16.70 3.39
C SER A 144 -23.76 17.49 3.44
N ARG A 145 -24.69 17.19 2.56
CA ARG A 145 -26.08 17.68 2.73
C ARG A 145 -26.61 17.05 4.02
N ARG A 146 -26.88 17.90 5.01
CA ARG A 146 -27.68 17.53 6.18
C ARG A 146 -29.13 17.31 5.76
#